data_b72ee58f049e2450e7edc41e2eb86864
#
_entry.id   b72ee58f049e2450e7edc41e2eb86864
#
_cell.length_a   1.000
_cell.length_b   1.000
_cell.length_c   1.000
_cell.angle_alpha   90.00
_cell.angle_beta   90.00
_cell.angle_gamma   90.00
#
_symmetry.space_group_name_H-M   'P 1'
#
loop_
_entity.id
_entity.type
_entity.pdbx_description
1 polymer ?
#
loop_
_entity_poly.entity_id
_entity_poly.type
_entity_poly.pdbx_seq_one_letter_code
_entity_poly.pdbx_strand_id
1 'polypeptide(L)'
;MAIGAGRQRREAQHLQPAFVEYLRRASAVPKLALDCPISQVMSRKPHTLPQDATAYDAALAMAMHGIRHVLAVDDDNLVLGVISERDLFAMQRVGLRQLRYAVETAADIATLQQVGRDLRQFTMNMLGQGVGAEQLTQFISALNDGITRRVIELNLQQHDLYGVDWAWLSFGSEGREEQTFSTDQDNGIVFACADEAVVDGLRQRFLTFALEVNKDLDRCGFPLCKGNIMASN
;
A
#
# COMPACT_ATOMS: atom_id res chain seq x y z
N MET A 1 46.57 -4.53 3.43
CA MET A 1 46.15 -5.84 2.91
C MET A 1 44.85 -6.25 3.61
N ALA A 2 43.74 -5.58 3.28
CA ALA A 2 42.40 -5.83 3.90
C ALA A 2 41.25 -5.45 2.94
N ILE A 3 41.40 -5.67 1.63
CA ILE A 3 40.38 -5.30 0.62
C ILE A 3 39.53 -6.51 0.19
N GLY A 4 39.91 -7.75 0.59
CA GLY A 4 39.21 -8.97 0.13
C GLY A 4 37.94 -9.35 0.89
N ALA A 5 37.81 -9.01 2.18
CA ALA A 5 36.72 -9.51 3.01
C ALA A 5 35.36 -8.80 2.80
N GLY A 6 35.38 -7.56 2.34
CA GLY A 6 34.15 -6.78 2.10
C GLY A 6 33.45 -7.16 0.78
N ARG A 7 34.21 -7.57 -0.23
CA ARG A 7 33.69 -7.97 -1.54
C ARG A 7 33.01 -9.35 -1.47
N GLN A 8 33.64 -10.30 -0.79
CA GLN A 8 33.09 -11.65 -0.59
C GLN A 8 31.80 -11.66 0.23
N ARG A 9 31.63 -10.77 1.24
CA ARG A 9 30.39 -10.68 2.01
C ARG A 9 29.22 -10.07 1.19
N ARG A 10 29.49 -9.15 0.28
CA ARG A 10 28.45 -8.62 -0.63
C ARG A 10 28.02 -9.64 -1.67
N GLU A 11 28.96 -10.42 -2.20
CA GLU A 11 28.66 -11.51 -3.14
C GLU A 11 27.79 -12.60 -2.48
N ALA A 12 28.04 -12.95 -1.22
CA ALA A 12 27.24 -13.95 -0.50
C ALA A 12 25.81 -13.47 -0.16
N GLN A 13 25.60 -12.19 0.09
CA GLN A 13 24.26 -11.63 0.35
C GLN A 13 23.38 -11.59 -0.91
N HIS A 14 23.96 -11.44 -2.08
CA HIS A 14 23.23 -11.43 -3.35
C HIS A 14 22.97 -12.83 -3.94
N LEU A 15 23.70 -13.85 -3.47
CA LEU A 15 23.50 -15.24 -3.90
C LEU A 15 22.30 -15.94 -3.24
N GLN A 16 21.75 -15.42 -2.15
CA GLN A 16 20.61 -16.04 -1.46
C GLN A 16 19.37 -16.25 -2.35
N PRO A 17 18.93 -15.28 -3.17
CA PRO A 17 17.78 -15.49 -4.06
C PRO A 17 18.04 -16.55 -5.15
N ALA A 18 19.23 -16.55 -5.71
CA ALA A 18 19.63 -17.56 -6.71
C ALA A 18 19.70 -18.96 -6.09
N PHE A 19 20.11 -19.07 -4.84
CA PHE A 19 20.16 -20.34 -4.12
C PHE A 19 18.76 -20.88 -3.79
N VAL A 20 17.82 -20.01 -3.39
CA VAL A 20 16.42 -20.40 -3.18
C VAL A 20 15.75 -20.85 -4.48
N GLU A 21 16.00 -20.17 -5.60
CA GLU A 21 15.50 -20.59 -6.90
C GLU A 21 16.13 -21.89 -7.39
N TYR A 22 17.41 -22.08 -7.11
CA TYR A 22 18.08 -23.37 -7.32
C TYR A 22 17.39 -24.51 -6.55
N LEU A 23 17.13 -24.34 -5.25
CA LEU A 23 16.44 -25.34 -4.43
C LEU A 23 15.02 -25.62 -4.96
N ARG A 24 14.31 -24.60 -5.43
CA ARG A 24 12.97 -24.77 -6.02
C ARG A 24 13.04 -25.59 -7.31
N ARG A 25 14.00 -25.31 -8.20
CA ARG A 25 14.21 -26.08 -9.45
C ARG A 25 14.65 -27.50 -9.17
N ALA A 26 15.56 -27.68 -8.21
CA ALA A 26 15.99 -29.01 -7.78
C ALA A 26 14.85 -29.85 -7.20
N SER A 27 13.93 -29.20 -6.47
CA SER A 27 12.72 -29.85 -5.91
C SER A 27 11.67 -30.19 -6.97
N ALA A 28 11.62 -29.43 -8.07
CA ALA A 28 10.67 -29.62 -9.17
C ALA A 28 11.14 -30.72 -10.16
N VAL A 29 12.42 -31.14 -10.11
CA VAL A 29 13.00 -32.15 -10.99
C VAL A 29 13.36 -33.39 -10.17
N PRO A 30 12.56 -34.47 -10.22
CA PRO A 30 12.66 -35.63 -9.33
C PRO A 30 13.98 -36.41 -9.34
N LYS A 31 14.95 -36.04 -10.20
CA LYS A 31 16.23 -36.72 -10.38
C LYS A 31 17.47 -35.87 -10.18
N LEU A 32 17.32 -34.58 -9.79
CA LEU A 32 18.49 -33.74 -9.49
C LEU A 32 18.87 -33.93 -8.03
N ALA A 33 20.01 -34.54 -7.78
CA ALA A 33 20.59 -34.60 -6.45
C ALA A 33 21.13 -33.21 -6.04
N LEU A 34 21.08 -32.87 -4.76
CA LEU A 34 21.55 -31.57 -4.23
C LEU A 34 23.06 -31.36 -4.40
N ASP A 35 23.80 -32.43 -4.72
CA ASP A 35 25.22 -32.43 -4.98
C ASP A 35 25.58 -32.22 -6.47
N CYS A 36 24.57 -32.06 -7.34
CA CYS A 36 24.85 -31.80 -8.75
C CYS A 36 25.50 -30.41 -8.94
N PRO A 37 26.42 -30.24 -9.90
CA PRO A 37 27.01 -28.94 -10.19
C PRO A 37 25.96 -27.88 -10.54
N ILE A 38 26.09 -26.65 -10.02
CA ILE A 38 25.17 -25.55 -10.27
C ILE A 38 25.00 -25.24 -11.77
N SER A 39 26.02 -25.52 -12.58
CA SER A 39 25.99 -25.37 -14.03
C SER A 39 24.96 -26.25 -14.74
N GLN A 40 24.46 -27.29 -14.08
CA GLN A 40 23.39 -28.15 -14.61
C GLN A 40 21.97 -27.59 -14.38
N VAL A 41 21.81 -26.66 -13.43
CA VAL A 41 20.54 -26.11 -13.03
C VAL A 41 20.42 -24.60 -13.26
N MET A 42 21.53 -23.91 -13.47
CA MET A 42 21.52 -22.47 -13.74
C MET A 42 20.91 -22.13 -15.11
N SER A 43 20.35 -20.95 -15.26
CA SER A 43 20.05 -20.34 -16.55
C SER A 43 21.36 -19.93 -17.22
N ARG A 44 21.68 -20.51 -18.38
CA ARG A 44 22.95 -20.26 -19.07
C ARG A 44 23.02 -18.90 -19.78
N LYS A 45 21.88 -18.31 -20.06
CA LYS A 45 21.73 -16.99 -20.68
C LYS A 45 20.76 -16.20 -19.80
N PRO A 46 21.19 -15.65 -18.65
CA PRO A 46 20.35 -14.82 -17.84
C PRO A 46 20.04 -13.52 -18.59
N HIS A 47 18.85 -12.97 -18.36
CA HIS A 47 18.52 -11.65 -18.85
C HIS A 47 19.26 -10.60 -18.05
N THR A 48 19.94 -9.69 -18.77
CA THR A 48 20.69 -8.59 -18.17
C THR A 48 20.07 -7.26 -18.55
N LEU A 49 20.20 -6.28 -17.69
CA LEU A 49 19.86 -4.89 -17.93
C LEU A 49 21.06 -4.00 -17.56
N PRO A 50 21.27 -2.90 -18.26
CA PRO A 50 22.30 -1.93 -17.87
C PRO A 50 22.00 -1.30 -16.51
N GLN A 51 23.01 -0.81 -15.82
CA GLN A 51 22.90 -0.25 -14.48
C GLN A 51 21.97 0.98 -14.36
N ASP A 52 21.76 1.70 -15.45
CA ASP A 52 20.90 2.87 -15.57
C ASP A 52 19.46 2.53 -15.99
N ALA A 53 19.15 1.24 -16.23
CA ALA A 53 17.79 0.80 -16.50
C ALA A 53 16.89 1.06 -15.30
N THR A 54 15.61 1.38 -15.57
CA THR A 54 14.63 1.66 -14.55
C THR A 54 14.05 0.40 -13.91
N ALA A 55 13.42 0.55 -12.74
CA ALA A 55 12.64 -0.54 -12.13
C ALA A 55 11.49 -1.01 -13.04
N TYR A 56 10.95 -0.11 -13.89
CA TYR A 56 9.95 -0.44 -14.90
C TYR A 56 10.52 -1.37 -15.97
N ASP A 57 11.71 -1.08 -16.47
CA ASP A 57 12.38 -1.93 -17.47
C ASP A 57 12.62 -3.33 -16.90
N ALA A 58 13.02 -3.43 -15.62
CA ALA A 58 13.18 -4.70 -14.93
C ALA A 58 11.85 -5.47 -14.82
N ALA A 59 10.75 -4.79 -14.44
CA ALA A 59 9.43 -5.39 -14.37
C ALA A 59 8.94 -5.87 -15.74
N LEU A 60 9.14 -5.06 -16.78
CA LEU A 60 8.77 -5.39 -18.17
C LEU A 60 9.55 -6.61 -18.68
N ALA A 61 10.86 -6.64 -18.45
CA ALA A 61 11.69 -7.78 -18.83
C ALA A 61 11.25 -9.08 -18.12
N MET A 62 10.94 -9.00 -16.83
CA MET A 62 10.43 -10.14 -16.07
C MET A 62 9.10 -10.65 -16.63
N ALA A 63 8.16 -9.74 -16.95
CA ALA A 63 6.85 -10.07 -17.49
C ALA A 63 6.96 -10.68 -18.91
N MET A 64 7.73 -10.06 -19.81
CA MET A 64 7.88 -10.50 -21.19
C MET A 64 8.55 -11.87 -21.31
N HIS A 65 9.49 -12.17 -20.42
CA HIS A 65 10.27 -13.40 -20.48
C HIS A 65 9.81 -14.48 -19.48
N GLY A 66 8.78 -14.20 -18.67
CA GLY A 66 8.27 -15.13 -17.65
C GLY A 66 9.32 -15.47 -16.59
N ILE A 67 10.22 -14.52 -16.27
CA ILE A 67 11.32 -14.68 -15.30
C ILE A 67 11.05 -13.82 -14.06
N ARG A 68 11.65 -14.20 -12.93
CA ARG A 68 11.49 -13.50 -11.66
C ARG A 68 12.74 -12.75 -11.21
N HIS A 69 13.79 -12.80 -12.00
CA HIS A 69 15.09 -12.19 -11.70
C HIS A 69 15.73 -11.69 -12.97
N VAL A 70 16.34 -10.52 -12.90
CA VAL A 70 17.22 -9.95 -13.93
C VAL A 70 18.54 -9.55 -13.30
N LEU A 71 19.62 -9.56 -14.07
CA LEU A 71 20.93 -9.14 -13.63
C LEU A 71 21.16 -7.69 -14.05
N ALA A 72 21.60 -6.84 -13.12
CA ALA A 72 22.13 -5.53 -13.46
C ALA A 72 23.63 -5.68 -13.81
N VAL A 73 24.05 -5.10 -14.94
CA VAL A 73 25.42 -5.14 -15.42
C VAL A 73 25.95 -3.74 -15.70
N ASP A 74 27.27 -3.58 -15.61
CA ASP A 74 27.96 -2.36 -16.06
C ASP A 74 28.26 -2.38 -17.56
N ASP A 75 28.98 -1.36 -18.03
CA ASP A 75 29.36 -1.20 -19.44
C ASP A 75 30.29 -2.30 -19.94
N ASP A 76 31.01 -2.98 -19.04
CA ASP A 76 31.89 -4.10 -19.32
C ASP A 76 31.18 -5.46 -19.19
N ASN A 77 29.84 -5.48 -19.05
CA ASN A 77 29.00 -6.65 -18.78
C ASN A 77 29.34 -7.41 -17.49
N LEU A 78 29.98 -6.76 -16.52
CA LEU A 78 30.18 -7.34 -15.21
C LEU A 78 28.91 -7.21 -14.37
N VAL A 79 28.55 -8.28 -13.68
CA VAL A 79 27.34 -8.32 -12.84
C VAL A 79 27.52 -7.43 -11.61
N LEU A 80 26.70 -6.39 -11.52
CA LEU A 80 26.63 -5.49 -10.38
C LEU A 80 25.67 -5.98 -9.30
N GLY A 81 24.60 -6.68 -9.72
CA GLY A 81 23.60 -7.19 -8.78
C GLY A 81 22.52 -8.01 -9.46
N VAL A 82 21.61 -8.52 -8.64
CA VAL A 82 20.42 -9.26 -9.07
C VAL A 82 19.20 -8.51 -8.56
N ILE A 83 18.26 -8.22 -9.44
CA ILE A 83 16.97 -7.64 -9.11
C ILE A 83 15.94 -8.76 -9.19
N SER A 84 15.16 -8.94 -8.15
CA SER A 84 14.04 -9.89 -8.13
C SER A 84 12.70 -9.18 -8.21
N GLU A 85 11.66 -9.89 -8.61
CA GLU A 85 10.27 -9.45 -8.53
C GLU A 85 9.94 -8.95 -7.10
N ARG A 86 10.48 -9.62 -6.07
CA ARG A 86 10.32 -9.23 -4.67
C ARG A 86 10.94 -7.87 -4.33
N ASP A 87 12.07 -7.53 -4.96
CA ASP A 87 12.74 -6.24 -4.73
C ASP A 87 11.92 -5.11 -5.35
N LEU A 88 11.30 -5.34 -6.52
CA LEU A 88 10.37 -4.41 -7.14
C LEU A 88 9.13 -4.20 -6.25
N PHE A 89 8.57 -5.27 -5.67
CA PHE A 89 7.49 -5.16 -4.67
C PHE A 89 7.94 -4.44 -3.39
N ALA A 90 9.19 -4.60 -2.97
CA ALA A 90 9.71 -3.90 -1.80
C ALA A 90 9.81 -2.39 -2.02
N MET A 91 10.13 -1.94 -3.25
CA MET A 91 10.09 -0.51 -3.62
C MET A 91 8.67 0.06 -3.53
N GLN A 92 7.65 -0.72 -3.89
CA GLN A 92 6.25 -0.32 -3.74
C GLN A 92 5.84 -0.20 -2.26
N ARG A 93 6.37 -1.04 -1.38
CA ARG A 93 6.17 -0.92 0.08
C ARG A 93 6.72 0.40 0.65
N VAL A 94 7.73 0.99 0.03
CA VAL A 94 8.23 2.32 0.40
C VAL A 94 7.16 3.37 0.10
N GLY A 95 6.50 3.29 -1.05
CA GLY A 95 5.38 4.17 -1.40
C GLY A 95 4.21 4.07 -0.42
N LEU A 96 3.85 2.86 0.01
CA LEU A 96 2.79 2.63 1.02
C LEU A 96 3.12 3.23 2.38
N ARG A 97 4.38 3.09 2.84
CA ARG A 97 4.81 3.72 4.09
C ARG A 97 4.77 5.24 4.01
N GLN A 98 5.17 5.80 2.87
CA GLN A 98 5.11 7.25 2.64
C GLN A 98 3.68 7.76 2.62
N LEU A 99 2.76 7.06 1.93
CA LEU A 99 1.34 7.41 1.93
C LEU A 99 0.74 7.35 3.34
N ARG A 100 1.01 6.27 4.08
CA ARG A 100 0.55 6.14 5.47
C ARG A 100 1.11 7.27 6.35
N TYR A 101 2.40 7.54 6.27
CA TYR A 101 3.02 8.63 7.02
C TYR A 101 2.41 9.99 6.64
N ALA A 102 2.16 10.24 5.35
CA ALA A 102 1.53 11.46 4.87
C ALA A 102 0.08 11.62 5.40
N VAL A 103 -0.68 10.53 5.50
CA VAL A 103 -2.01 10.53 6.17
C VAL A 103 -1.87 10.91 7.64
N GLU A 104 -1.02 10.19 8.38
CA GLU A 104 -0.86 10.35 9.83
C GLU A 104 -0.37 11.77 10.22
N THR A 105 0.42 12.40 9.36
CA THR A 105 1.04 13.71 9.62
C THR A 105 0.38 14.87 8.89
N ALA A 106 -0.69 14.63 8.12
CA ALA A 106 -1.39 15.69 7.39
C ALA A 106 -1.89 16.78 8.35
N ALA A 107 -1.50 18.02 8.09
CA ALA A 107 -1.87 19.16 8.93
C ALA A 107 -3.24 19.76 8.56
N ASP A 108 -3.74 19.46 7.37
CA ASP A 108 -4.95 20.03 6.81
C ASP A 108 -5.63 19.11 5.77
N ILE A 109 -6.85 19.44 5.40
CA ILE A 109 -7.67 18.70 4.43
C ILE A 109 -7.06 18.75 3.02
N ALA A 110 -6.38 19.84 2.65
CA ALA A 110 -5.77 19.94 1.33
C ALA A 110 -4.63 18.92 1.15
N THR A 111 -3.86 18.69 2.21
CA THR A 111 -2.85 17.63 2.26
C THR A 111 -3.49 16.25 2.12
N LEU A 112 -4.56 15.95 2.85
CA LEU A 112 -5.29 14.67 2.75
C LEU A 112 -5.91 14.47 1.37
N GLN A 113 -6.42 15.53 0.75
CA GLN A 113 -6.92 15.47 -0.62
C GLN A 113 -5.83 15.07 -1.62
N GLN A 114 -4.60 15.58 -1.44
CA GLN A 114 -3.46 15.15 -2.27
C GLN A 114 -3.12 13.68 -2.03
N VAL A 115 -3.07 13.25 -0.76
CA VAL A 115 -2.82 11.84 -0.40
C VAL A 115 -3.87 10.92 -1.01
N GLY A 116 -5.16 11.31 -1.03
CA GLY A 116 -6.22 10.55 -1.67
C GLY A 116 -6.00 10.38 -3.19
N ARG A 117 -5.50 11.43 -3.87
CA ARG A 117 -5.11 11.32 -5.31
C ARG A 117 -3.92 10.39 -5.51
N ASP A 118 -2.89 10.52 -4.68
CA ASP A 118 -1.67 9.71 -4.75
C ASP A 118 -1.96 8.24 -4.46
N LEU A 119 -2.85 7.95 -3.49
CA LEU A 119 -3.33 6.60 -3.21
C LEU A 119 -4.01 5.98 -4.43
N ARG A 120 -4.92 6.72 -5.06
CA ARG A 120 -5.62 6.24 -6.27
C ARG A 120 -4.65 5.93 -7.40
N GLN A 121 -3.70 6.83 -7.67
CA GLN A 121 -2.67 6.61 -8.69
C GLN A 121 -1.79 5.41 -8.36
N PHE A 122 -1.36 5.30 -7.11
CA PHE A 122 -0.56 4.18 -6.62
C PHE A 122 -1.28 2.84 -6.81
N THR A 123 -2.56 2.78 -6.45
CA THR A 123 -3.37 1.56 -6.56
C THR A 123 -3.62 1.17 -8.03
N MET A 124 -3.86 2.16 -8.91
CA MET A 124 -3.98 1.92 -10.36
C MET A 124 -2.69 1.34 -10.95
N ASN A 125 -1.54 1.83 -10.52
CA ASN A 125 -0.25 1.30 -10.95
C ASN A 125 -0.06 -0.15 -10.47
N MET A 126 -0.43 -0.46 -9.21
CA MET A 126 -0.38 -1.82 -8.67
C MET A 126 -1.30 -2.79 -9.44
N LEU A 127 -2.52 -2.34 -9.79
CA LEU A 127 -3.44 -3.12 -10.60
C LEU A 127 -2.85 -3.42 -11.98
N GLY A 128 -2.26 -2.41 -12.64
CA GLY A 128 -1.58 -2.57 -13.93
C GLY A 128 -0.39 -3.53 -13.89
N GLN A 129 0.19 -3.76 -12.72
CA GLN A 129 1.28 -4.70 -12.47
C GLN A 129 0.80 -6.10 -12.06
N GLY A 130 -0.51 -6.34 -12.04
CA GLY A 130 -1.10 -7.65 -11.75
C GLY A 130 -1.18 -8.01 -10.27
N VAL A 131 -1.14 -7.01 -9.37
CA VAL A 131 -1.41 -7.26 -7.94
C VAL A 131 -2.84 -7.74 -7.77
N GLY A 132 -3.05 -8.77 -6.97
CA GLY A 132 -4.35 -9.40 -6.76
C GLY A 132 -5.38 -8.44 -6.14
N ALA A 133 -6.64 -8.56 -6.56
CA ALA A 133 -7.73 -7.67 -6.13
C ALA A 133 -7.91 -7.67 -4.61
N GLU A 134 -7.82 -8.83 -3.95
CA GLU A 134 -7.93 -8.95 -2.49
C GLU A 134 -6.86 -8.13 -1.76
N GLN A 135 -5.62 -8.18 -2.21
CA GLN A 135 -4.54 -7.39 -1.63
C GLN A 135 -4.75 -5.89 -1.85
N LEU A 136 -5.25 -5.50 -3.04
CA LEU A 136 -5.55 -4.11 -3.35
C LEU A 136 -6.68 -3.56 -2.48
N THR A 137 -7.77 -4.32 -2.30
CA THR A 137 -8.88 -3.90 -1.43
C THR A 137 -8.44 -3.72 0.02
N GLN A 138 -7.64 -4.63 0.55
CA GLN A 138 -7.07 -4.50 1.90
C GLN A 138 -6.22 -3.23 2.05
N PHE A 139 -5.39 -2.91 1.05
CA PHE A 139 -4.59 -1.67 1.06
C PHE A 139 -5.46 -0.42 0.97
N ILE A 140 -6.43 -0.41 0.07
CA ILE A 140 -7.36 0.72 -0.10
C ILE A 140 -8.10 0.94 1.21
N SER A 141 -8.71 -0.08 1.79
CA SER A 141 -9.47 0.02 3.03
C SER A 141 -8.62 0.56 4.18
N ALA A 142 -7.43 0.00 4.42
CA ALA A 142 -6.54 0.45 5.49
C ALA A 142 -6.10 1.92 5.37
N LEU A 143 -5.87 2.42 4.15
CA LEU A 143 -5.49 3.81 3.93
C LEU A 143 -6.70 4.76 3.98
N ASN A 144 -7.85 4.32 3.47
CA ASN A 144 -9.10 5.06 3.56
C ASN A 144 -9.52 5.26 5.01
N ASP A 145 -9.44 4.22 5.85
CA ASP A 145 -9.67 4.30 7.29
C ASP A 145 -8.73 5.32 7.95
N GLY A 146 -7.47 5.33 7.53
CA GLY A 146 -6.49 6.32 7.97
C GLY A 146 -6.91 7.75 7.61
N ILE A 147 -7.34 7.98 6.36
CA ILE A 147 -7.81 9.28 5.88
C ILE A 147 -9.07 9.69 6.65
N THR A 148 -10.06 8.80 6.79
CA THR A 148 -11.30 9.06 7.53
C THR A 148 -11.00 9.46 8.97
N ARG A 149 -10.14 8.71 9.66
CA ARG A 149 -9.71 9.05 11.02
C ARG A 149 -9.05 10.42 11.09
N ARG A 150 -8.15 10.72 10.15
CA ARG A 150 -7.44 12.02 10.16
C ARG A 150 -8.37 13.19 9.85
N VAL A 151 -9.33 13.04 8.94
CA VAL A 151 -10.37 14.05 8.69
C VAL A 151 -11.18 14.31 9.95
N ILE A 152 -11.60 13.25 10.67
CA ILE A 152 -12.30 13.36 11.96
C ILE A 152 -11.46 14.12 12.98
N GLU A 153 -10.18 13.77 13.15
CA GLU A 153 -9.27 14.44 14.09
C GLU A 153 -9.10 15.94 13.79
N LEU A 154 -8.96 16.30 12.50
CA LEU A 154 -8.83 17.71 12.10
C LEU A 154 -10.11 18.50 12.38
N ASN A 155 -11.27 17.92 12.10
CA ASN A 155 -12.56 18.57 12.38
C ASN A 155 -12.84 18.68 13.90
N LEU A 156 -12.42 17.70 14.71
CA LEU A 156 -12.55 17.78 16.17
C LEU A 156 -11.88 18.99 16.80
N GLN A 157 -10.84 19.54 16.16
CA GLN A 157 -10.19 20.76 16.66
C GLN A 157 -11.08 22.01 16.60
N GLN A 158 -12.13 21.97 15.79
CA GLN A 158 -13.06 23.09 15.57
C GLN A 158 -14.43 22.89 16.24
N HIS A 159 -14.67 21.70 16.82
CA HIS A 159 -15.93 21.31 17.43
C HIS A 159 -15.73 20.89 18.88
N ASP A 160 -16.52 21.49 19.79
CA ASP A 160 -16.48 21.10 21.18
C ASP A 160 -17.41 19.90 21.42
N LEU A 161 -16.85 18.71 21.31
CA LEU A 161 -17.50 17.44 21.66
C LEU A 161 -16.86 16.79 22.89
N TYR A 162 -16.10 17.58 23.66
CA TYR A 162 -15.38 17.10 24.84
C TYR A 162 -16.33 16.57 25.91
N GLY A 163 -15.96 15.47 26.55
CA GLY A 163 -16.69 14.87 27.66
C GLY A 163 -17.93 14.06 27.26
N VAL A 164 -18.16 13.86 25.96
CA VAL A 164 -19.20 12.95 25.45
C VAL A 164 -18.55 11.68 24.92
N ASP A 165 -19.00 10.52 25.36
CA ASP A 165 -18.60 9.25 24.79
C ASP A 165 -19.33 9.04 23.46
N TRP A 166 -18.59 8.85 22.38
CA TRP A 166 -19.16 8.65 21.05
C TRP A 166 -18.25 7.80 20.16
N ALA A 167 -18.82 7.27 19.09
CA ALA A 167 -18.08 6.53 18.07
C ALA A 167 -18.58 6.88 16.67
N TRP A 168 -17.63 6.99 15.73
CA TRP A 168 -17.91 7.00 14.30
C TRP A 168 -18.06 5.56 13.81
N LEU A 169 -19.13 5.29 13.08
CA LEU A 169 -19.46 3.98 12.55
C LEU A 169 -19.31 4.01 11.03
N SER A 170 -18.61 3.02 10.48
CA SER A 170 -18.53 2.77 9.03
C SER A 170 -19.42 1.58 8.68
N PHE A 171 -20.19 1.71 7.59
CA PHE A 171 -21.12 0.70 7.10
C PHE A 171 -20.72 0.24 5.69
N GLY A 172 -21.55 -0.56 5.06
CA GLY A 172 -21.38 -0.97 3.67
C GLY A 172 -20.04 -1.63 3.38
N SER A 173 -19.42 -1.26 2.28
CA SER A 173 -18.11 -1.77 1.85
C SER A 173 -16.97 -1.28 2.76
N GLU A 174 -17.11 -0.10 3.37
CA GLU A 174 -16.14 0.43 4.34
C GLU A 174 -16.12 -0.44 5.59
N GLY A 175 -17.27 -0.70 6.20
CA GLY A 175 -17.36 -1.53 7.40
C GLY A 175 -16.97 -3.01 7.20
N ARG A 176 -16.92 -3.49 5.95
CA ARG A 176 -16.47 -4.85 5.60
C ARG A 176 -15.05 -4.91 5.05
N GLU A 177 -14.32 -3.78 5.03
CA GLU A 177 -12.97 -3.67 4.46
C GLU A 177 -12.88 -4.11 2.98
N GLU A 178 -13.98 -3.91 2.21
CA GLU A 178 -14.10 -4.29 0.80
C GLU A 178 -14.09 -3.07 -0.13
N GLN A 179 -13.50 -1.96 0.29
CA GLN A 179 -13.49 -0.72 -0.46
C GLN A 179 -12.72 -0.86 -1.79
N THR A 180 -13.23 -0.17 -2.80
CA THR A 180 -12.63 -0.11 -4.14
C THR A 180 -12.27 1.33 -4.52
N PHE A 181 -11.93 1.59 -5.78
CA PHE A 181 -11.58 2.92 -6.29
C PHE A 181 -12.71 3.96 -6.22
N SER A 182 -13.95 3.52 -6.11
CA SER A 182 -15.13 4.39 -6.11
C SER A 182 -16.08 3.92 -5.00
N THR A 183 -15.66 4.12 -3.77
CA THR A 183 -16.49 3.85 -2.59
C THR A 183 -17.09 5.16 -2.14
N ASP A 184 -18.42 5.24 -2.07
CA ASP A 184 -19.15 6.33 -1.45
C ASP A 184 -19.15 6.19 0.08
N GLN A 185 -19.61 7.24 0.74
CA GLN A 185 -19.63 7.30 2.21
C GLN A 185 -20.86 6.57 2.74
N ASP A 186 -20.65 5.58 3.61
CA ASP A 186 -21.69 4.93 4.40
C ASP A 186 -21.28 5.00 5.88
N ASN A 187 -21.80 5.98 6.62
CA ASN A 187 -21.33 6.20 7.98
C ASN A 187 -22.44 6.71 8.92
N GLY A 188 -22.15 6.66 10.22
CA GLY A 188 -23.04 7.15 11.26
C GLY A 188 -22.28 7.51 12.52
N ILE A 189 -22.96 8.18 13.45
CA ILE A 189 -22.44 8.46 14.79
C ILE A 189 -23.38 7.89 15.83
N VAL A 190 -22.81 7.25 16.84
CA VAL A 190 -23.49 6.91 18.09
C VAL A 190 -22.84 7.68 19.22
N PHE A 191 -23.65 8.25 20.12
CA PHE A 191 -23.15 8.93 21.31
C PHE A 191 -23.96 8.56 22.55
N ALA A 192 -23.31 8.61 23.71
CA ALA A 192 -23.96 8.38 24.99
C ALA A 192 -24.47 9.72 25.56
N CYS A 193 -25.70 9.72 26.05
CA CYS A 193 -26.29 10.84 26.78
C CYS A 193 -27.13 10.31 27.93
N ALA A 194 -26.81 10.72 29.16
CA ALA A 194 -27.54 10.30 30.35
C ALA A 194 -28.75 11.21 30.68
N ASP A 195 -28.76 12.44 30.14
CA ASP A 195 -29.81 13.44 30.40
C ASP A 195 -30.58 13.71 29.10
N GLU A 196 -31.86 13.31 29.10
CA GLU A 196 -32.75 13.50 27.95
C GLU A 196 -32.97 14.99 27.61
N ALA A 197 -32.81 15.89 28.58
CA ALA A 197 -33.02 17.32 28.36
C ALA A 197 -31.96 17.95 27.43
N VAL A 198 -30.79 17.38 27.36
CA VAL A 198 -29.66 17.89 26.52
C VAL A 198 -29.44 17.11 25.24
N VAL A 199 -30.14 15.99 25.02
CA VAL A 199 -29.92 15.08 23.91
C VAL A 199 -30.09 15.76 22.55
N ASP A 200 -31.08 16.61 22.38
CA ASP A 200 -31.32 17.33 21.12
C ASP A 200 -30.22 18.36 20.84
N GLY A 201 -29.74 19.04 21.87
CA GLY A 201 -28.61 19.95 21.75
C GLY A 201 -27.32 19.23 21.33
N LEU A 202 -27.03 18.08 21.91
CA LEU A 202 -25.91 17.22 21.52
C LEU A 202 -26.06 16.70 20.09
N ARG A 203 -27.26 16.25 19.72
CA ARG A 203 -27.55 15.80 18.34
C ARG A 203 -27.25 16.90 17.33
N GLN A 204 -27.65 18.13 17.55
CA GLN A 204 -27.36 19.24 16.64
C GLN A 204 -25.86 19.52 16.53
N ARG A 205 -25.10 19.41 17.61
CA ARG A 205 -23.65 19.57 17.59
C ARG A 205 -23.01 18.45 16.76
N PHE A 206 -23.41 17.19 16.95
CA PHE A 206 -22.93 16.06 16.17
C PHE A 206 -23.32 16.16 14.69
N LEU A 207 -24.52 16.60 14.35
CA LEU A 207 -24.95 16.82 12.96
C LEU A 207 -24.10 17.89 12.28
N THR A 208 -23.79 18.99 12.95
CA THR A 208 -22.92 20.05 12.41
C THR A 208 -21.52 19.52 12.17
N PHE A 209 -20.94 18.82 13.14
CA PHE A 209 -19.64 18.16 13.03
C PHE A 209 -19.62 17.14 11.88
N ALA A 210 -20.60 16.23 11.83
CA ALA A 210 -20.70 15.21 10.81
C ALA A 210 -20.83 15.79 9.40
N LEU A 211 -21.56 16.89 9.24
CA LEU A 211 -21.71 17.59 7.96
C LEU A 211 -20.37 18.10 7.43
N GLU A 212 -19.51 18.64 8.29
CA GLU A 212 -18.18 19.10 7.91
C GLU A 212 -17.26 17.92 7.60
N VAL A 213 -17.26 16.86 8.42
CA VAL A 213 -16.51 15.64 8.17
C VAL A 213 -16.92 15.02 6.83
N ASN A 214 -18.22 14.85 6.54
CA ASN A 214 -18.70 14.28 5.29
C ASN A 214 -18.29 15.14 4.07
N LYS A 215 -18.33 16.47 4.16
CA LYS A 215 -17.85 17.37 3.09
C LYS A 215 -16.34 17.24 2.87
N ASP A 216 -15.57 17.12 3.93
CA ASP A 216 -14.11 17.00 3.84
C ASP A 216 -13.70 15.63 3.32
N LEU A 217 -14.42 14.58 3.68
CA LEU A 217 -14.26 13.24 3.05
C LEU A 217 -14.58 13.30 1.55
N ASP A 218 -15.65 14.00 1.13
CA ASP A 218 -15.95 14.19 -0.30
C ASP A 218 -14.80 14.88 -1.03
N ARG A 219 -14.19 15.92 -0.45
CA ARG A 219 -12.98 16.56 -0.98
C ARG A 219 -11.80 15.61 -1.08
N CYS A 220 -11.65 14.68 -0.15
CA CYS A 220 -10.60 13.66 -0.15
C CYS A 220 -10.85 12.53 -1.16
N GLY A 221 -12.01 12.51 -1.83
CA GLY A 221 -12.33 11.56 -2.89
C GLY A 221 -13.28 10.44 -2.49
N PHE A 222 -14.01 10.63 -1.38
CA PHE A 222 -15.09 9.76 -0.93
C PHE A 222 -16.45 10.44 -1.23
N PRO A 223 -17.10 10.18 -2.37
CA PRO A 223 -18.33 10.84 -2.74
C PRO A 223 -19.43 10.67 -1.68
N LEU A 224 -20.28 11.68 -1.53
CA LEU A 224 -21.44 11.60 -0.67
C LEU A 224 -22.36 10.45 -1.08
N CYS A 225 -22.93 9.74 -0.10
CA CYS A 225 -23.84 8.63 -0.35
C CYS A 225 -25.14 9.12 -0.99
N LYS A 226 -25.50 8.58 -2.15
CA LYS A 226 -26.78 8.89 -2.83
C LYS A 226 -28.00 8.41 -2.04
N GLY A 227 -27.82 7.40 -1.20
CA GLY A 227 -28.84 6.87 -0.30
C GLY A 227 -29.00 7.65 0.99
N ASN A 228 -28.20 8.72 1.20
CA ASN A 228 -28.18 9.54 2.42
C ASN A 228 -27.88 8.75 3.70
N ILE A 229 -27.11 7.65 3.59
CA ILE A 229 -26.65 6.89 4.76
C ILE A 229 -25.37 7.54 5.26
N MET A 230 -25.49 8.68 5.88
CA MET A 230 -24.37 9.46 6.39
C MET A 230 -24.67 10.04 7.78
N ALA A 231 -23.63 10.21 8.58
CA ALA A 231 -23.72 10.75 9.94
C ALA A 231 -24.33 12.17 10.01
N SER A 232 -24.33 12.88 8.89
CA SER A 232 -24.90 14.23 8.75
C SER A 232 -26.42 14.28 8.50
N ASN A 233 -27.11 13.13 8.42
CA ASN A 233 -28.52 13.05 8.03
C ASN A 233 -29.44 12.54 9.13
#